data_2daa8a248598335fb9a5bab4a5a16f92
#
_entry.id   2daa8a248598335fb9a5bab4a5a16f92
#
_cell.length_a   1.000
_cell.length_b   1.000
_cell.length_c   1.000
_cell.angle_alpha   90.00
_cell.angle_beta   90.00
_cell.angle_gamma   90.00
#
_symmetry.space_group_name_H-M   'P 1'
#
loop_
_entity.id
_entity.type
_entity.pdbx_description
1 polymer ?
#
loop_
_entity_poly.entity_id
_entity_poly.type
_entity_poly.pdbx_seq_one_letter_code
_entity_poly.pdbx_strand_id
1 'polypeptide(L)'
;LLVPSITTVIGQHATDLSGWHGYMAAKAALEDQRAYRASGSHGLKFAIIRDAANASERYRDAAAARGDRVHNYAENVALRAMGRDHDVAGCRELLIANGEQAYADRFDEWWEAFNPRPLAAEITIWNDTVGYAGTLDLVAEIAGRTCIIDYKTKGTDKRGRVKALDEKVVMQLVAGLKAE
;
A
#
# COMPACT_ATOMS: atom_id res chain seq x y z
N LEU A 1 10.73 -22.67 12.83
CA LEU A 1 10.63 -22.89 11.37
C LEU A 1 10.50 -21.53 10.69
N LEU A 2 11.37 -21.20 9.73
CA LEU A 2 11.23 -20.01 8.90
C LEU A 2 10.37 -20.41 7.70
N VAL A 3 9.18 -19.82 7.61
CA VAL A 3 8.28 -20.02 6.46
C VAL A 3 8.21 -18.72 5.65
N PRO A 4 8.09 -18.80 4.31
CA PRO A 4 7.95 -17.61 3.48
C PRO A 4 6.63 -16.89 3.75
N SER A 5 6.62 -15.54 3.58
CA SER A 5 5.38 -14.80 3.65
C SER A 5 4.51 -15.06 2.40
N ILE A 6 3.19 -14.93 2.55
CA ILE A 6 2.25 -15.00 1.43
C ILE A 6 2.69 -14.09 0.28
N THR A 7 3.08 -12.86 0.58
CA THR A 7 3.54 -11.88 -0.41
C THR A 7 4.84 -12.29 -1.09
N THR A 8 5.75 -12.97 -0.38
CA THR A 8 6.98 -13.53 -0.97
C THR A 8 6.65 -14.66 -1.95
N VAL A 9 5.75 -15.56 -1.59
CA VAL A 9 5.32 -16.68 -2.47
C VAL A 9 4.66 -16.14 -3.74
N ILE A 10 3.69 -15.22 -3.60
CA ILE A 10 3.00 -14.60 -4.71
C ILE A 10 3.96 -13.75 -5.57
N GLY A 11 4.95 -13.13 -4.95
CA GLY A 11 5.98 -12.31 -5.60
C GLY A 11 6.87 -13.09 -6.58
N GLN A 12 6.92 -14.43 -6.49
CA GLN A 12 7.65 -15.28 -7.46
C GLN A 12 7.02 -15.21 -8.86
N HIS A 13 5.75 -14.84 -8.98
CA HIS A 13 5.11 -14.42 -10.24
C HIS A 13 5.61 -13.02 -10.62
N ALA A 14 6.86 -12.92 -11.05
CA ALA A 14 7.48 -11.66 -11.41
C ALA A 14 6.80 -11.05 -12.64
N THR A 15 6.38 -9.79 -12.51
CA THR A 15 6.00 -8.95 -13.66
C THR A 15 7.26 -8.28 -14.19
N ASP A 16 7.53 -8.34 -15.49
CA ASP A 16 8.61 -7.56 -16.09
C ASP A 16 8.30 -6.05 -15.95
N LEU A 17 9.10 -5.37 -15.15
CA LEU A 17 8.98 -3.93 -14.88
C LEU A 17 10.06 -3.11 -15.60
N SER A 18 10.87 -3.71 -16.49
CA SER A 18 11.97 -3.04 -17.16
C SER A 18 11.54 -1.79 -17.92
N GLY A 19 10.43 -1.87 -18.65
CA GLY A 19 9.83 -0.73 -19.34
C GLY A 19 9.37 0.39 -18.39
N TRP A 20 8.80 0.02 -17.24
CA TRP A 20 8.39 0.98 -16.22
C TRP A 20 9.60 1.67 -15.57
N HIS A 21 10.67 0.94 -15.25
CA HIS A 21 11.92 1.52 -14.74
C HIS A 21 12.50 2.53 -15.71
N GLY A 22 12.58 2.17 -17.00
CA GLY A 22 13.04 3.08 -18.06
C GLY A 22 12.19 4.34 -18.18
N TYR A 23 10.86 4.19 -18.15
CA TYR A 23 9.94 5.32 -18.16
C TYR A 23 10.13 6.26 -16.96
N MET A 24 10.25 5.72 -15.75
CA MET A 24 10.46 6.52 -14.54
C MET A 24 11.78 7.27 -14.56
N ALA A 25 12.84 6.65 -15.04
CA ALA A 25 14.15 7.29 -15.21
C ALA A 25 14.09 8.44 -16.24
N ALA A 26 13.48 8.19 -17.40
CA ALA A 26 13.31 9.22 -18.43
C ALA A 26 12.44 10.39 -17.96
N LYS A 27 11.35 10.11 -17.25
CA LYS A 27 10.46 11.14 -16.69
C LYS A 27 11.21 12.01 -15.69
N ALA A 28 11.92 11.43 -14.73
CA ALA A 28 12.70 12.16 -13.73
C ALA A 28 13.79 13.01 -14.42
N ALA A 29 14.53 12.47 -15.40
CA ALA A 29 15.54 13.22 -16.13
C ALA A 29 14.96 14.44 -16.87
N LEU A 30 13.75 14.33 -17.43
CA LEU A 30 13.07 15.46 -18.09
C LEU A 30 12.58 16.53 -17.10
N GLU A 31 12.08 16.12 -15.93
CA GLU A 31 11.67 17.03 -14.87
C GLU A 31 12.86 17.80 -14.33
N ASP A 32 13.99 17.12 -14.05
CA ASP A 32 15.21 17.72 -13.54
C ASP A 32 15.95 18.57 -14.59
N GLN A 33 15.84 18.25 -15.88
CA GLN A 33 16.44 19.04 -16.95
C GLN A 33 15.94 20.50 -16.97
N ARG A 34 14.69 20.72 -16.55
CA ARG A 34 14.12 22.07 -16.44
C ARG A 34 14.82 22.87 -15.33
N ALA A 35 15.07 22.24 -14.18
CA ALA A 35 15.79 22.84 -13.06
C ALA A 35 17.27 23.11 -13.46
N TYR A 36 17.88 22.18 -14.19
CA TYR A 36 19.27 22.32 -14.70
C TYR A 36 19.42 23.52 -15.63
N ARG A 37 18.51 23.71 -16.59
CA ARG A 37 18.56 24.84 -17.51
C ARG A 37 18.41 26.19 -16.79
N ALA A 38 17.67 26.19 -15.67
CA ALA A 38 17.50 27.38 -14.85
C ALA A 38 18.74 27.73 -13.99
N SER A 39 19.60 26.72 -13.65
CA SER A 39 20.71 26.90 -12.73
C SER A 39 22.05 27.25 -13.36
N GLY A 40 22.24 27.00 -14.68
CA GLY A 40 23.48 27.28 -15.41
C GLY A 40 24.69 26.43 -14.97
N SER A 41 24.55 25.42 -14.14
CA SER A 41 25.63 24.66 -13.51
C SER A 41 25.94 23.33 -14.21
N HIS A 42 27.24 23.08 -14.56
CA HIS A 42 27.70 21.84 -15.17
C HIS A 42 27.73 20.65 -14.19
N GLY A 43 27.88 20.89 -12.89
CA GLY A 43 27.94 19.86 -11.85
C GLY A 43 26.65 19.11 -11.64
N LEU A 44 25.52 19.70 -12.02
CA LEU A 44 24.18 19.10 -11.88
C LEU A 44 23.93 17.89 -12.79
N LYS A 45 24.69 17.69 -13.88
CA LYS A 45 24.49 16.57 -14.80
C LYS A 45 24.60 15.20 -14.13
N PHE A 46 25.61 14.99 -13.32
CA PHE A 46 25.80 13.72 -12.60
C PHE A 46 24.75 13.50 -11.51
N ALA A 47 24.34 14.56 -10.82
CA ALA A 47 23.27 14.49 -9.85
C ALA A 47 21.94 14.08 -10.51
N ILE A 48 21.60 14.70 -11.65
CA ILE A 48 20.40 14.38 -12.44
C ILE A 48 20.41 12.91 -12.90
N ILE A 49 21.53 12.42 -13.42
CA ILE A 49 21.63 11.03 -13.87
C ILE A 49 21.43 10.05 -12.71
N ARG A 50 22.09 10.30 -11.57
CA ARG A 50 21.95 9.47 -10.37
C ARG A 50 20.53 9.48 -9.83
N ASP A 51 19.91 10.65 -9.77
CA ASP A 51 18.54 10.80 -9.30
C ASP A 51 17.52 10.15 -10.24
N ALA A 52 17.74 10.26 -11.55
CA ALA A 52 16.92 9.59 -12.53
C ALA A 52 17.05 8.05 -12.44
N ALA A 53 18.24 7.54 -12.23
CA ALA A 53 18.48 6.09 -12.08
C ALA A 53 17.69 5.50 -10.89
N ASN A 54 17.56 6.24 -9.80
CA ASN A 54 16.86 5.80 -8.58
C ASN A 54 15.35 6.20 -8.55
N ALA A 55 14.82 6.80 -9.62
CA ALA A 55 13.46 7.35 -9.62
C ALA A 55 12.37 6.30 -9.36
N SER A 56 12.54 5.09 -9.90
CA SER A 56 11.60 3.99 -9.69
C SER A 56 11.61 3.47 -8.24
N GLU A 57 12.79 3.40 -7.63
CA GLU A 57 12.94 2.98 -6.23
C GLU A 57 12.31 4.02 -5.31
N ARG A 58 12.63 5.30 -5.49
CA ARG A 58 12.01 6.38 -4.71
C ARG A 58 10.48 6.37 -4.82
N TYR A 59 9.95 6.15 -6.03
CA TYR A 59 8.49 6.05 -6.22
C TYR A 59 7.90 4.86 -5.47
N ARG A 60 8.56 3.69 -5.56
CA ARG A 60 8.14 2.48 -4.83
C ARG A 60 8.16 2.69 -3.33
N ASP A 61 9.26 3.26 -2.80
CA ASP A 61 9.44 3.46 -1.37
C ASP A 61 8.44 4.49 -0.83
N ALA A 62 8.17 5.57 -1.57
CA ALA A 62 7.13 6.54 -1.23
C ALA A 62 5.73 5.91 -1.26
N ALA A 63 5.46 5.00 -2.20
CA ALA A 63 4.19 4.28 -2.28
C ALA A 63 4.03 3.29 -1.13
N ALA A 64 5.10 2.59 -0.73
CA ALA A 64 5.10 1.69 0.42
C ALA A 64 4.84 2.47 1.73
N ALA A 65 5.62 3.52 1.98
CA ALA A 65 5.45 4.37 3.17
C ALA A 65 4.04 4.97 3.28
N ARG A 66 3.43 5.35 2.14
CA ARG A 66 2.01 5.77 2.12
C ARG A 66 1.09 4.62 2.48
N GLY A 67 1.34 3.42 1.93
CA GLY A 67 0.59 2.22 2.27
C GLY A 67 0.57 1.97 3.77
N ASP A 68 1.76 1.98 4.39
CA ASP A 68 1.92 1.75 5.82
C ASP A 68 1.14 2.77 6.67
N ARG A 69 1.16 4.06 6.30
CA ARG A 69 0.39 5.09 7.01
C ARG A 69 -1.12 4.87 6.91
N VAL A 70 -1.61 4.47 5.73
CA VAL A 70 -3.05 4.20 5.53
C VAL A 70 -3.48 2.95 6.26
N HIS A 71 -2.68 1.87 6.24
CA HIS A 71 -2.96 0.64 6.99
C HIS A 71 -2.98 0.92 8.49
N ASN A 72 -2.00 1.67 9.01
CA ASN A 72 -1.96 2.07 10.42
C ASN A 72 -3.21 2.89 10.82
N TYR A 73 -3.67 3.80 9.97
CA TYR A 73 -4.93 4.52 10.22
C TYR A 73 -6.12 3.57 10.28
N ALA A 74 -6.26 2.67 9.30
CA ALA A 74 -7.36 1.72 9.21
C ALA A 74 -7.37 0.74 10.41
N GLU A 75 -6.20 0.24 10.81
CA GLU A 75 -6.02 -0.59 12.00
C GLU A 75 -6.52 0.14 13.26
N ASN A 76 -6.07 1.39 13.47
CA ASN A 76 -6.46 2.18 14.64
C ASN A 76 -7.98 2.45 14.68
N VAL A 77 -8.64 2.65 13.54
CA VAL A 77 -10.11 2.74 13.48
C VAL A 77 -10.75 1.42 13.90
N ALA A 78 -10.23 0.28 13.44
CA ALA A 78 -10.72 -1.03 13.83
C ALA A 78 -10.51 -1.30 15.33
N LEU A 79 -9.31 -0.97 15.88
CA LEU A 79 -9.01 -1.09 17.30
C LEU A 79 -9.96 -0.25 18.16
N ARG A 80 -10.23 0.99 17.74
CA ARG A 80 -11.23 1.85 18.39
C ARG A 80 -12.61 1.19 18.44
N ALA A 81 -13.07 0.62 17.32
CA ALA A 81 -14.36 -0.03 17.25
C ALA A 81 -14.43 -1.31 18.10
N MET A 82 -13.29 -1.96 18.36
CA MET A 82 -13.18 -3.08 19.30
C MET A 82 -13.00 -2.66 20.76
N GLY A 83 -12.99 -1.35 21.06
CA GLY A 83 -12.74 -0.84 22.41
C GLY A 83 -11.31 -1.08 22.92
N ARG A 84 -10.36 -1.23 22.00
CA ARG A 84 -8.92 -1.43 22.30
C ARG A 84 -8.19 -0.10 22.28
N ASP A 85 -6.97 -0.10 22.81
CA ASP A 85 -6.08 1.06 22.76
C ASP A 85 -5.76 1.46 21.33
N HIS A 86 -5.82 2.76 20.99
CA HIS A 86 -5.72 3.27 19.63
C HIS A 86 -5.27 4.74 19.60
N ASP A 87 -4.73 5.17 18.45
CA ASP A 87 -4.40 6.56 18.15
C ASP A 87 -4.92 7.00 16.76
N VAL A 88 -6.23 6.94 16.58
CA VAL A 88 -6.87 7.37 15.32
C VAL A 88 -6.56 8.83 14.99
N ALA A 89 -6.50 9.71 16.01
CA ALA A 89 -6.26 11.14 15.81
C ALA A 89 -4.84 11.38 15.27
N GLY A 90 -3.82 10.85 15.92
CA GLY A 90 -2.43 10.99 15.47
C GLY A 90 -2.17 10.37 14.10
N CYS A 91 -2.75 9.19 13.82
CA CYS A 91 -2.67 8.59 12.50
C CYS A 91 -3.31 9.47 11.40
N ARG A 92 -4.46 10.10 11.69
CA ARG A 92 -5.12 11.01 10.74
C ARG A 92 -4.30 12.28 10.52
N GLU A 93 -3.76 12.88 11.58
CA GLU A 93 -2.86 14.04 11.49
C GLU A 93 -1.63 13.73 10.63
N LEU A 94 -1.05 12.53 10.78
CA LEU A 94 0.08 12.10 9.98
C LEU A 94 -0.27 11.99 8.48
N LEU A 95 -1.45 11.47 8.14
CA LEU A 95 -1.94 11.44 6.75
C LEU A 95 -2.15 12.85 6.19
N ILE A 96 -2.72 13.78 6.97
CA ILE A 96 -2.90 15.18 6.58
C ILE A 96 -1.54 15.85 6.32
N ALA A 97 -0.58 15.68 7.22
CA ALA A 97 0.76 16.24 7.09
C ALA A 97 1.51 15.77 5.84
N ASN A 98 1.19 14.56 5.36
CA ASN A 98 1.76 14.00 4.12
C ASN A 98 0.90 14.29 2.85
N GLY A 99 -0.19 15.06 2.95
CA GLY A 99 -1.09 15.35 1.83
C GLY A 99 -1.91 14.12 1.39
N GLU A 100 -2.12 13.17 2.30
CA GLU A 100 -2.75 11.87 2.06
C GLU A 100 -4.15 11.77 2.68
N GLN A 101 -4.72 12.87 3.15
CA GLN A 101 -6.04 12.92 3.80
C GLN A 101 -7.12 12.20 2.99
N ALA A 102 -7.11 12.30 1.67
CA ALA A 102 -8.11 11.68 0.81
C ALA A 102 -8.21 10.15 0.98
N TYR A 103 -7.15 9.48 1.41
CA TYR A 103 -7.19 8.05 1.71
C TYR A 103 -7.96 7.77 3.00
N ALA A 104 -7.76 8.58 4.04
CA ALA A 104 -8.53 8.48 5.27
C ALA A 104 -10.02 8.75 5.02
N ASP A 105 -10.33 9.81 4.27
CA ASP A 105 -11.71 10.19 3.96
C ASP A 105 -12.44 9.06 3.19
N ARG A 106 -11.77 8.43 2.22
CA ARG A 106 -12.32 7.28 1.47
C ARG A 106 -12.48 6.03 2.33
N PHE A 107 -11.56 5.80 3.25
CA PHE A 107 -11.68 4.72 4.21
C PHE A 107 -12.87 4.94 5.14
N ASP A 108 -13.05 6.16 5.65
CA ASP A 108 -14.18 6.52 6.53
C ASP A 108 -15.52 6.37 5.81
N GLU A 109 -15.63 6.85 4.54
CA GLU A 109 -16.82 6.64 3.71
C GLU A 109 -17.18 5.14 3.56
N TRP A 110 -16.15 4.31 3.32
CA TRP A 110 -16.34 2.86 3.25
C TRP A 110 -16.78 2.27 4.60
N TRP A 111 -16.14 2.69 5.69
CA TRP A 111 -16.45 2.24 7.03
C TRP A 111 -17.90 2.56 7.43
N GLU A 112 -18.35 3.77 7.16
CA GLU A 112 -19.73 4.21 7.41
C GLU A 112 -20.72 3.45 6.53
N ALA A 113 -20.43 3.26 5.24
CA ALA A 113 -21.32 2.62 4.29
C ALA A 113 -21.54 1.12 4.60
N PHE A 114 -20.49 0.42 5.00
CA PHE A 114 -20.54 -1.03 5.25
C PHE A 114 -20.72 -1.40 6.73
N ASN A 115 -20.50 -0.46 7.62
CA ASN A 115 -20.61 -0.61 9.07
C ASN A 115 -20.03 -1.94 9.57
N PRO A 116 -18.75 -2.23 9.32
CA PRO A 116 -18.14 -3.49 9.70
C PRO A 116 -18.06 -3.61 11.21
N ARG A 117 -18.34 -4.81 11.73
CA ARG A 117 -18.07 -5.17 13.12
C ARG A 117 -16.72 -5.90 13.18
N PRO A 118 -15.63 -5.25 13.58
CA PRO A 118 -14.32 -5.88 13.64
C PRO A 118 -14.31 -7.07 14.60
N LEU A 119 -13.70 -8.15 14.19
CA LEU A 119 -13.44 -9.35 14.98
C LEU A 119 -11.95 -9.45 15.34
N ALA A 120 -11.07 -9.11 14.38
CA ALA A 120 -9.63 -9.06 14.58
C ALA A 120 -8.99 -8.10 13.55
N ALA A 121 -7.92 -7.42 13.94
CA ALA A 121 -7.10 -6.56 13.09
C ALA A 121 -5.64 -6.95 13.21
N GLU A 122 -4.88 -6.86 12.11
CA GLU A 122 -3.45 -7.17 12.01
C GLU A 122 -3.08 -8.52 12.65
N ILE A 123 -3.82 -9.58 12.28
CA ILE A 123 -3.56 -10.92 12.81
C ILE A 123 -2.61 -11.71 11.93
N THR A 124 -1.64 -12.36 12.57
CA THR A 124 -0.76 -13.30 11.89
C THR A 124 -1.50 -14.63 11.71
N ILE A 125 -1.43 -15.15 10.50
CA ILE A 125 -1.99 -16.43 10.08
C ILE A 125 -0.89 -17.27 9.45
N TRP A 126 -1.07 -18.59 9.44
CA TRP A 126 -0.15 -19.53 8.80
C TRP A 126 -0.90 -20.71 8.18
N ASN A 127 -0.23 -21.42 7.30
CA ASN A 127 -0.71 -22.68 6.76
C ASN A 127 0.41 -23.71 6.85
N ASP A 128 0.27 -24.66 7.76
CA ASP A 128 1.27 -25.69 8.01
C ASP A 128 1.40 -26.70 6.86
N THR A 129 0.30 -26.95 6.16
CA THR A 129 0.25 -27.92 5.05
C THR A 129 1.04 -27.45 3.85
N VAL A 130 0.94 -26.17 3.49
CA VAL A 130 1.62 -25.58 2.33
C VAL A 130 2.93 -24.90 2.75
N GLY A 131 3.04 -24.44 3.99
CA GLY A 131 4.26 -23.83 4.54
C GLY A 131 4.38 -22.34 4.22
N TYR A 132 3.36 -21.53 4.52
CA TYR A 132 3.44 -20.06 4.44
C TYR A 132 2.81 -19.38 5.64
N ALA A 133 3.15 -18.12 5.86
CA ALA A 133 2.52 -17.25 6.84
C ALA A 133 2.20 -15.88 6.24
N GLY A 134 1.35 -15.11 6.90
CA GLY A 134 0.99 -13.76 6.48
C GLY A 134 0.25 -13.00 7.57
N THR A 135 -0.12 -11.78 7.26
CA THR A 135 -0.95 -10.93 8.12
C THR A 135 -2.24 -10.60 7.38
N LEU A 136 -3.37 -10.67 8.07
CA LEU A 136 -4.65 -10.18 7.61
C LEU A 136 -4.88 -8.78 8.19
N ASP A 137 -5.21 -7.82 7.34
CA ASP A 137 -5.43 -6.44 7.79
C ASP A 137 -6.67 -6.35 8.70
N LEU A 138 -7.79 -6.97 8.28
CA LEU A 138 -9.02 -6.98 9.08
C LEU A 138 -9.84 -8.25 8.84
N VAL A 139 -10.34 -8.83 9.91
CA VAL A 139 -11.47 -9.77 9.90
C VAL A 139 -12.66 -9.08 10.54
N ALA A 140 -13.76 -8.99 9.82
CA ALA A 140 -14.96 -8.30 10.32
C ALA A 140 -16.26 -9.01 9.87
N GLU A 141 -17.33 -8.80 10.62
CA GLU A 141 -18.66 -9.15 10.16
C GLU A 141 -19.29 -7.97 9.41
N ILE A 142 -19.75 -8.21 8.19
CA ILE A 142 -20.45 -7.24 7.35
C ILE A 142 -21.74 -7.90 6.88
N ALA A 143 -22.89 -7.29 7.15
CA ALA A 143 -24.22 -7.81 6.79
C ALA A 143 -24.44 -9.28 7.22
N GLY A 144 -23.98 -9.63 8.43
CA GLY A 144 -24.12 -10.98 9.00
C GLY A 144 -23.16 -12.03 8.42
N ARG A 145 -22.15 -11.62 7.65
CA ARG A 145 -21.13 -12.51 7.07
C ARG A 145 -19.74 -12.15 7.58
N THR A 146 -18.96 -13.16 7.97
CA THR A 146 -17.54 -12.95 8.28
C THR A 146 -16.77 -12.76 6.99
N CYS A 147 -16.04 -11.64 6.90
CA CYS A 147 -15.24 -11.23 5.74
C CYS A 147 -13.79 -11.05 6.15
N ILE A 148 -12.87 -11.46 5.28
CA ILE A 148 -11.47 -11.06 5.32
C ILE A 148 -11.34 -9.84 4.40
N ILE A 149 -10.70 -8.79 4.90
CA ILE A 149 -10.53 -7.51 4.22
C ILE A 149 -9.05 -7.19 4.16
N ASP A 150 -8.59 -6.79 2.97
CA ASP A 150 -7.23 -6.38 2.70
C ASP A 150 -7.26 -4.96 2.11
N TYR A 151 -6.54 -4.05 2.73
CA TYR A 151 -6.51 -2.64 2.31
C TYR A 151 -5.45 -2.43 1.23
N LYS A 152 -5.82 -1.71 0.17
CA LYS A 152 -4.88 -1.40 -0.92
C LYS A 152 -4.95 0.07 -1.31
N THR A 153 -3.85 0.77 -1.12
CA THR A 153 -3.70 2.14 -1.63
C THR A 153 -3.46 2.11 -3.13
N LYS A 154 -4.39 2.63 -3.92
CA LYS A 154 -4.30 2.70 -5.37
C LYS A 154 -4.35 4.15 -5.84
N GLY A 155 -3.50 4.49 -6.79
CA GLY A 155 -3.61 5.75 -7.51
C GLY A 155 -4.73 5.73 -8.54
N THR A 156 -5.02 6.89 -9.12
CA THR A 156 -6.00 7.05 -10.20
C THR A 156 -5.32 7.00 -11.58
N ASP A 157 -6.11 6.68 -12.59
CA ASP A 157 -5.73 6.82 -13.99
C ASP A 157 -5.84 8.30 -14.44
N LYS A 158 -5.50 8.58 -15.72
CA LYS A 158 -5.59 9.94 -16.30
C LYS A 158 -7.01 10.52 -16.33
N ARG A 159 -8.03 9.68 -16.11
CA ARG A 159 -9.45 10.06 -16.06
C ARG A 159 -9.98 10.17 -14.63
N GLY A 160 -9.10 10.09 -13.62
CA GLY A 160 -9.46 10.14 -12.20
C GLY A 160 -10.09 8.86 -11.65
N ARG A 161 -10.11 7.74 -12.41
CA ARG A 161 -10.67 6.48 -11.94
C ARG A 161 -9.61 5.69 -11.19
N VAL A 162 -10.00 5.05 -10.09
CA VAL A 162 -9.10 4.16 -9.34
C VAL A 162 -8.62 3.02 -10.25
N LYS A 163 -7.31 2.77 -10.24
CA LYS A 163 -6.71 1.66 -10.99
C LYS A 163 -7.23 0.33 -10.48
N ALA A 164 -7.47 -0.60 -11.40
CA ALA A 164 -7.91 -1.96 -11.06
C ALA A 164 -6.96 -2.65 -10.07
N LEU A 165 -7.50 -3.57 -9.29
CA LEU A 165 -6.72 -4.45 -8.43
C LEU A 165 -5.97 -5.47 -9.30
N ASP A 166 -4.78 -5.84 -8.84
CA ASP A 166 -3.97 -6.92 -9.43
C ASP A 166 -4.53 -8.28 -9.00
N GLU A 167 -4.38 -9.31 -9.84
CA GLU A 167 -4.75 -10.70 -9.49
C GLU A 167 -4.06 -11.18 -8.21
N LYS A 168 -2.89 -10.66 -7.90
CA LYS A 168 -2.15 -10.97 -6.67
C LYS A 168 -2.93 -10.63 -5.40
N VAL A 169 -3.83 -9.65 -5.46
CA VAL A 169 -4.72 -9.32 -4.33
C VAL A 169 -5.70 -10.47 -4.08
N VAL A 170 -6.27 -11.03 -5.13
CA VAL A 170 -7.16 -12.19 -5.02
C VAL A 170 -6.41 -13.40 -4.48
N MET A 171 -5.19 -13.65 -4.98
CA MET A 171 -4.33 -14.74 -4.47
C MET A 171 -4.02 -14.57 -2.98
N GLN A 172 -3.75 -13.34 -2.53
CA GLN A 172 -3.50 -13.01 -1.13
C GLN A 172 -4.71 -13.31 -0.25
N LEU A 173 -5.91 -12.89 -0.67
CA LEU A 173 -7.16 -13.16 0.04
C LEU A 173 -7.48 -14.66 0.09
N VAL A 174 -7.29 -15.39 -1.02
CA VAL A 174 -7.50 -16.84 -1.05
C VAL A 174 -6.52 -17.57 -0.14
N ALA A 175 -5.25 -17.16 -0.13
CA ALA A 175 -4.26 -17.71 0.80
C ALA A 175 -4.65 -17.43 2.26
N GLY A 176 -5.16 -16.21 2.55
CA GLY A 176 -5.69 -15.86 3.87
C GLY A 176 -6.86 -16.75 4.30
N LEU A 177 -7.80 -17.03 3.40
CA LEU A 177 -8.95 -17.91 3.66
C LEU A 177 -8.58 -19.37 3.90
N LYS A 178 -7.41 -19.81 3.42
CA LYS A 178 -6.91 -21.19 3.58
C LYS A 178 -5.90 -21.33 4.71
N ALA A 179 -5.58 -20.26 5.41
CA ALA A 179 -4.74 -20.29 6.59
C ALA A 179 -5.52 -20.74 7.82
N GLU A 180 -4.79 -21.21 8.82
CA GLU A 180 -5.30 -21.66 10.13
C GLU A 180 -5.12 -20.56 11.17
#